data_507b90c0eb3b7a4cadb1cd4898bc54b3
#
_entry.id   507b90c0eb3b7a4cadb1cd4898bc54b3
#
_cell.length_a   1.000
_cell.length_b   1.000
_cell.length_c   1.000
_cell.angle_alpha   90.00
_cell.angle_beta   90.00
_cell.angle_gamma   90.00
#
_symmetry.space_group_name_H-M   'P 1'
#
loop_
_entity.id
_entity.type
_entity.pdbx_description
1 polymer ?
#
loop_
_entity_poly.entity_id
_entity_poly.type
_entity_poly.pdbx_seq_one_letter_code
_entity_poly.pdbx_strand_id
1 'polypeptide(L)'
;ALGVGPGNTPVIMDSSCDIQKSVYSVIHSKTFDNGMICASEQSVTAIADIYDEVRAEFIKRGCHMLNKKELDMVREIILSPAGTVNPKIVGQPAAEIAKLAGFEVPADTKILIGEVTSVDVSEPFAHEKLSPVLALYKAKDYETALQMAEQLVSDGGYGHTSSLYINVNEKEKMAEHAARMK
;
A
#
# COMPACT_ATOMS: atom_id res chain seq x y z
N ALA A 1 -23.33 18.90 -2.20
CA ALA A 1 -22.39 17.86 -1.79
C ALA A 1 -21.15 17.95 -2.69
N LEU A 2 -19.97 17.95 -2.09
CA LEU A 2 -18.71 17.78 -2.83
C LEU A 2 -18.36 16.30 -2.78
N GLY A 3 -18.40 15.62 -3.93
CA GLY A 3 -17.86 14.29 -4.06
C GLY A 3 -16.36 14.38 -4.30
N VAL A 4 -15.58 13.62 -3.55
CA VAL A 4 -14.15 13.39 -3.84
C VAL A 4 -14.02 12.09 -4.64
N GLY A 5 -13.09 12.06 -5.60
CA GLY A 5 -12.78 10.86 -6.36
C GLY A 5 -12.10 9.78 -5.49
N PRO A 6 -11.75 8.62 -6.08
CA PRO A 6 -10.95 7.62 -5.40
C PRO A 6 -9.63 8.23 -4.94
N GLY A 7 -9.10 7.77 -3.80
CA GLY A 7 -7.83 8.19 -3.28
C GLY A 7 -6.77 7.10 -3.43
N ASN A 8 -5.51 7.50 -3.48
CA ASN A 8 -4.40 6.56 -3.32
C ASN A 8 -3.48 7.14 -2.26
N THR A 9 -3.32 6.42 -1.15
CA THR A 9 -2.50 6.86 -0.02
C THR A 9 -1.16 6.11 -0.06
N PRO A 10 -0.13 6.64 -0.75
CA PRO A 10 1.19 6.03 -0.76
C PRO A 10 1.93 6.30 0.53
N VAL A 11 2.74 5.33 0.95
CA VAL A 11 3.69 5.44 2.05
C VAL A 11 5.10 5.36 1.51
N ILE A 12 5.98 6.24 1.96
CA ILE A 12 7.43 6.12 1.77
C ILE A 12 8.06 5.72 3.10
N MET A 13 8.87 4.65 3.09
CA MET A 13 9.74 4.27 4.18
C MET A 13 11.19 4.57 3.79
N ASP A 14 11.73 5.68 4.34
CA ASP A 14 13.13 6.08 4.15
C ASP A 14 14.07 5.18 4.96
N SER A 15 15.30 4.99 4.50
CA SER A 15 16.31 4.16 5.18
C SER A 15 16.64 4.61 6.61
N SER A 16 16.31 5.83 6.97
CA SER A 16 16.48 6.37 8.32
C SER A 16 15.29 6.12 9.27
N CYS A 17 14.21 5.48 8.81
CA CYS A 17 13.02 5.26 9.63
C CYS A 17 13.22 4.16 10.68
N ASP A 18 12.40 4.18 11.73
CA ASP A 18 12.24 3.05 12.65
C ASP A 18 11.33 2.00 12.00
N ILE A 19 11.92 0.98 11.40
CA ILE A 19 11.21 -0.04 10.62
C ILE A 19 10.11 -0.71 11.44
N GLN A 20 10.38 -1.07 12.69
CA GLN A 20 9.41 -1.79 13.52
C GLN A 20 8.17 -0.94 13.81
N LYS A 21 8.36 0.34 14.14
CA LYS A 21 7.27 1.28 14.38
C LYS A 21 6.52 1.60 13.10
N SER A 22 7.24 1.82 12.00
CA SER A 22 6.65 2.15 10.70
C SER A 22 5.73 1.03 10.20
N VAL A 23 6.22 -0.21 10.19
CA VAL A 23 5.44 -1.39 9.79
C VAL A 23 4.26 -1.61 10.73
N TYR A 24 4.46 -1.48 12.07
CA TYR A 24 3.36 -1.57 13.03
C TYR A 24 2.25 -0.54 12.74
N SER A 25 2.64 0.71 12.47
CA SER A 25 1.69 1.79 12.20
C SER A 25 0.89 1.53 10.92
N VAL A 26 1.57 1.09 9.85
CA VAL A 26 0.90 0.73 8.58
C VAL A 26 -0.08 -0.42 8.78
N ILE A 27 0.32 -1.49 9.49
CA ILE A 27 -0.58 -2.61 9.76
C ILE A 27 -1.79 -2.16 10.56
N HIS A 28 -1.58 -1.36 11.62
CA HIS A 28 -2.66 -0.88 12.47
C HIS A 28 -3.66 -0.02 11.70
N SER A 29 -3.17 0.92 10.88
CA SER A 29 -3.98 1.76 10.02
C SER A 29 -4.71 0.94 8.94
N LYS A 30 -4.00 0.06 8.24
CA LYS A 30 -4.56 -0.75 7.14
C LYS A 30 -5.58 -1.80 7.59
N THR A 31 -5.49 -2.28 8.82
CA THR A 31 -6.44 -3.24 9.38
C THR A 31 -7.60 -2.59 10.11
N PHE A 32 -7.53 -1.30 10.40
CA PHE A 32 -8.65 -0.57 10.96
C PHE A 32 -9.83 -0.61 9.98
N ASP A 33 -10.97 -1.07 10.46
CA ASP A 33 -12.18 -1.27 9.66
C ASP A 33 -11.92 -2.06 8.35
N ASN A 34 -11.04 -3.07 8.41
CA ASN A 34 -10.58 -3.84 7.25
C ASN A 34 -10.11 -2.97 6.06
N GLY A 35 -9.48 -1.85 6.33
CA GLY A 35 -8.91 -0.96 5.32
C GLY A 35 -9.95 -0.21 4.48
N MET A 36 -11.20 -0.12 4.93
CA MET A 36 -12.28 0.53 4.20
C MET A 36 -12.16 2.07 4.22
N ILE A 37 -11.42 2.63 5.19
CA ILE A 37 -11.21 4.08 5.25
C ILE A 37 -10.32 4.53 4.09
N CYS A 38 -10.75 5.54 3.35
CA CYS A 38 -10.02 6.08 2.19
C CYS A 38 -8.62 6.62 2.52
N ALA A 39 -8.37 7.02 3.78
CA ALA A 39 -7.05 7.44 4.27
C ALA A 39 -6.13 6.28 4.66
N SER A 40 -6.61 5.01 4.62
CA SER A 40 -5.74 3.86 4.87
C SER A 40 -4.74 3.69 3.71
N GLU A 41 -3.54 3.27 4.06
CA GLU A 41 -2.44 3.13 3.10
C GLU A 41 -2.77 2.12 1.99
N GLN A 42 -2.54 2.50 0.74
CA GLN A 42 -2.76 1.64 -0.42
C GLN A 42 -1.48 0.96 -0.89
N SER A 43 -0.33 1.57 -0.58
CA SER A 43 0.99 1.07 -0.96
C SER A 43 2.07 1.50 0.03
N VAL A 44 3.15 0.72 0.08
CA VAL A 44 4.40 1.07 0.76
C VAL A 44 5.52 0.98 -0.24
N THR A 45 6.28 2.06 -0.37
CA THR A 45 7.54 2.12 -1.12
C THR A 45 8.69 2.17 -0.12
N ALA A 46 9.42 1.08 0.01
CA ALA A 46 10.60 1.00 0.85
C ALA A 46 11.87 1.24 0.03
N ILE A 47 12.82 2.01 0.59
CA ILE A 47 14.14 2.18 0.01
C ILE A 47 14.88 0.84 -0.02
N ALA A 48 15.67 0.59 -1.07
CA ALA A 48 16.31 -0.69 -1.33
C ALA A 48 17.13 -1.24 -0.15
N ASP A 49 17.78 -0.35 0.59
CA ASP A 49 18.66 -0.70 1.72
C ASP A 49 17.90 -1.35 2.89
N ILE A 50 16.63 -0.99 3.07
CA ILE A 50 15.78 -1.51 4.16
C ILE A 50 14.67 -2.43 3.68
N TYR A 51 14.53 -2.64 2.38
CA TYR A 51 13.39 -3.36 1.79
C TYR A 51 13.21 -4.77 2.38
N ASP A 52 14.29 -5.53 2.49
CA ASP A 52 14.22 -6.91 2.97
C ASP A 52 13.86 -6.96 4.47
N GLU A 53 14.30 -5.99 5.27
CA GLU A 53 13.93 -5.86 6.67
C GLU A 53 12.45 -5.46 6.84
N VAL A 54 11.96 -4.51 6.03
CA VAL A 54 10.56 -4.10 6.00
C VAL A 54 9.67 -5.30 5.64
N ARG A 55 10.04 -6.03 4.61
CA ARG A 55 9.34 -7.25 4.18
C ARG A 55 9.29 -8.30 5.30
N ALA A 56 10.43 -8.56 5.94
CA ALA A 56 10.52 -9.52 7.03
C ALA A 56 9.67 -9.11 8.24
N GLU A 57 9.63 -7.81 8.57
CA GLU A 57 8.82 -7.30 9.68
C GLU A 57 7.31 -7.41 9.40
N PHE A 58 6.85 -7.19 8.15
CA PHE A 58 5.47 -7.45 7.77
C PHE A 58 5.08 -8.93 7.98
N ILE A 59 5.92 -9.86 7.52
CA ILE A 59 5.70 -11.31 7.69
C ILE A 59 5.63 -11.67 9.17
N LYS A 60 6.59 -11.22 9.97
CA LYS A 60 6.67 -11.46 11.41
C LYS A 60 5.40 -10.99 12.15
N ARG A 61 4.72 -9.97 11.64
CA ARG A 61 3.49 -9.42 12.22
C ARG A 61 2.20 -10.01 11.66
N GLY A 62 2.29 -11.10 10.90
CA GLY A 62 1.12 -11.86 10.44
C GLY A 62 0.55 -11.36 9.10
N CYS A 63 1.34 -10.64 8.30
CA CYS A 63 0.97 -10.35 6.92
C CYS A 63 1.40 -11.51 6.00
N HIS A 64 0.62 -11.77 4.96
CA HIS A 64 0.90 -12.77 3.94
C HIS A 64 1.49 -12.13 2.69
N MET A 65 2.73 -12.52 2.36
CA MET A 65 3.37 -12.11 1.10
C MET A 65 2.88 -13.02 -0.02
N LEU A 66 2.18 -12.45 -0.98
CA LEU A 66 1.63 -13.20 -2.12
C LEU A 66 2.77 -13.76 -2.98
N ASN A 67 2.73 -15.07 -3.24
CA ASN A 67 3.57 -15.65 -4.27
C ASN A 67 3.07 -15.23 -5.67
N LYS A 68 3.83 -15.53 -6.72
CA LYS A 68 3.50 -15.11 -8.10
C LYS A 68 2.08 -15.52 -8.53
N LYS A 69 1.67 -16.77 -8.23
CA LYS A 69 0.34 -17.26 -8.59
C LYS A 69 -0.76 -16.55 -7.82
N GLU A 70 -0.59 -16.39 -6.51
CA GLU A 70 -1.53 -15.67 -5.64
C GLU A 70 -1.63 -14.19 -6.03
N LEU A 71 -0.51 -13.56 -6.39
CA LEU A 71 -0.46 -12.18 -6.88
C LEU A 71 -1.34 -12.00 -8.13
N ASP A 72 -1.22 -12.91 -9.10
CA ASP A 72 -2.03 -12.87 -10.32
C ASP A 72 -3.52 -13.09 -10.00
N MET A 73 -3.83 -14.04 -9.10
CA MET A 73 -5.21 -14.29 -8.66
C MET A 73 -5.83 -13.08 -7.94
N VAL A 74 -5.06 -12.37 -7.11
CA VAL A 74 -5.55 -11.16 -6.44
C VAL A 74 -5.71 -10.00 -7.42
N ARG A 75 -4.84 -9.84 -8.42
CA ARG A 75 -5.01 -8.83 -9.49
C ARG A 75 -6.37 -8.91 -10.17
N GLU A 76 -6.85 -10.11 -10.46
CA GLU A 76 -8.13 -10.35 -11.14
C GLU A 76 -9.34 -9.85 -10.34
N ILE A 77 -9.20 -9.67 -9.03
CA ILE A 77 -10.31 -9.31 -8.16
C ILE A 77 -10.21 -7.91 -7.53
N ILE A 78 -9.09 -7.19 -7.71
CA ILE A 78 -8.96 -5.82 -7.16
C ILE A 78 -9.93 -4.87 -7.84
N LEU A 79 -10.02 -4.93 -9.16
CA LEU A 79 -10.89 -4.06 -9.94
C LEU A 79 -12.13 -4.81 -10.43
N SER A 80 -13.22 -4.09 -10.54
CA SER A 80 -14.42 -4.55 -11.22
C SER A 80 -14.21 -4.50 -12.75
N PRO A 81 -15.08 -5.14 -13.55
CA PRO A 81 -15.04 -5.01 -15.01
C PRO A 81 -15.18 -3.57 -15.53
N ALA A 82 -15.67 -2.66 -14.70
CA ALA A 82 -15.79 -1.23 -15.02
C ALA A 82 -14.50 -0.43 -14.71
N GLY A 83 -13.43 -1.09 -14.22
CA GLY A 83 -12.16 -0.45 -13.86
C GLY A 83 -12.19 0.30 -12.53
N THR A 84 -13.22 0.14 -11.73
CA THR A 84 -13.33 0.71 -10.38
C THR A 84 -13.02 -0.35 -9.31
N VAL A 85 -12.79 0.05 -8.06
CA VAL A 85 -12.59 -0.90 -6.97
C VAL A 85 -13.72 -1.93 -6.92
N ASN A 86 -13.38 -3.20 -6.76
CA ASN A 86 -14.35 -4.29 -6.71
C ASN A 86 -15.12 -4.26 -5.37
N PRO A 87 -16.43 -4.01 -5.36
CA PRO A 87 -17.19 -3.94 -4.11
C PRO A 87 -17.16 -5.24 -3.28
N LYS A 88 -16.83 -6.37 -3.89
CA LYS A 88 -16.77 -7.66 -3.18
C LYS A 88 -15.59 -7.78 -2.21
N ILE A 89 -14.54 -6.98 -2.38
CA ILE A 89 -13.36 -6.98 -1.49
C ILE A 89 -13.40 -5.84 -0.46
N VAL A 90 -14.23 -4.82 -0.68
CA VAL A 90 -14.29 -3.64 0.20
C VAL A 90 -14.70 -4.05 1.63
N GLY A 91 -13.86 -3.70 2.60
CA GLY A 91 -14.10 -3.98 4.02
C GLY A 91 -14.05 -5.47 4.41
N GLN A 92 -13.66 -6.37 3.51
CA GLN A 92 -13.54 -7.80 3.81
C GLN A 92 -12.22 -8.11 4.52
N PRO A 93 -12.19 -9.10 5.44
CA PRO A 93 -10.94 -9.60 6.01
C PRO A 93 -10.01 -10.21 4.94
N ALA A 94 -8.70 -10.17 5.18
CA ALA A 94 -7.69 -10.70 4.26
C ALA A 94 -7.95 -12.17 3.86
N ALA A 95 -8.37 -13.01 4.80
CA ALA A 95 -8.68 -14.42 4.53
C ALA A 95 -9.88 -14.61 3.58
N GLU A 96 -10.92 -13.78 3.70
CA GLU A 96 -12.07 -13.83 2.78
C GLU A 96 -11.71 -13.34 1.38
N ILE A 97 -10.81 -12.34 1.28
CA ILE A 97 -10.29 -11.88 -0.02
C ILE A 97 -9.45 -12.97 -0.68
N ALA A 98 -8.58 -13.66 0.07
CA ALA A 98 -7.80 -14.79 -0.43
C ALA A 98 -8.72 -15.91 -0.96
N LYS A 99 -9.75 -16.27 -0.20
CA LYS A 99 -10.76 -17.25 -0.60
C LYS A 99 -11.52 -16.83 -1.85
N LEU A 100 -11.90 -15.55 -1.96
CA LEU A 100 -12.53 -15.00 -3.16
C LEU A 100 -11.60 -15.09 -4.38
N ALA A 101 -10.29 -14.87 -4.18
CA ALA A 101 -9.27 -15.02 -5.21
C ALA A 101 -8.98 -16.49 -5.59
N GLY A 102 -9.36 -17.47 -4.75
CA GLY A 102 -9.22 -18.90 -5.02
C GLY A 102 -8.04 -19.58 -4.32
N PHE A 103 -7.55 -19.02 -3.20
CA PHE A 103 -6.54 -19.65 -2.34
C PHE A 103 -6.89 -19.40 -0.85
N GLU A 104 -6.15 -20.05 0.04
CA GLU A 104 -6.39 -19.98 1.48
C GLU A 104 -5.17 -19.43 2.22
N VAL A 105 -5.43 -18.63 3.26
CA VAL A 105 -4.44 -18.15 4.23
C VAL A 105 -4.99 -18.34 5.64
N PRO A 106 -4.16 -18.29 6.69
CA PRO A 106 -4.64 -18.31 8.08
C PRO A 106 -5.72 -17.25 8.33
N ALA A 107 -6.74 -17.59 9.11
CA ALA A 107 -7.88 -16.71 9.39
C ALA A 107 -7.49 -15.40 10.08
N ASP A 108 -6.35 -15.39 10.78
CA ASP A 108 -5.79 -14.23 11.49
C ASP A 108 -4.80 -13.40 10.64
N THR A 109 -4.67 -13.74 9.34
CA THR A 109 -3.85 -12.97 8.39
C THR A 109 -4.28 -11.51 8.39
N LYS A 110 -3.32 -10.60 8.60
CA LYS A 110 -3.60 -9.17 8.73
C LYS A 110 -3.81 -8.50 7.38
N ILE A 111 -2.89 -8.69 6.46
CA ILE A 111 -2.85 -8.01 5.15
C ILE A 111 -2.32 -8.99 4.11
N LEU A 112 -2.89 -8.96 2.91
CA LEU A 112 -2.33 -9.58 1.71
C LEU A 112 -1.40 -8.58 1.02
N ILE A 113 -0.12 -8.88 0.90
CA ILE A 113 0.87 -7.97 0.35
C ILE A 113 1.37 -8.47 -1.00
N GLY A 114 1.16 -7.67 -2.04
CA GLY A 114 1.72 -7.90 -3.37
C GLY A 114 3.03 -7.14 -3.58
N GLU A 115 4.12 -7.87 -3.86
CA GLU A 115 5.37 -7.27 -4.30
C GLU A 115 5.25 -6.95 -5.79
N VAL A 116 5.14 -5.67 -6.13
CA VAL A 116 4.91 -5.17 -7.50
C VAL A 116 5.94 -4.10 -7.86
N THR A 117 6.18 -3.91 -9.15
CA THR A 117 7.21 -2.98 -9.65
C THR A 117 6.63 -1.80 -10.39
N SER A 118 5.42 -1.92 -10.93
CA SER A 118 4.77 -0.85 -11.69
C SER A 118 3.82 -0.05 -10.79
N VAL A 119 3.91 1.26 -10.86
CA VAL A 119 2.95 2.22 -10.28
C VAL A 119 1.95 2.74 -11.32
N ASP A 120 2.02 2.22 -12.55
CA ASP A 120 1.12 2.60 -13.64
C ASP A 120 -0.30 2.10 -13.39
N VAL A 121 -1.29 2.84 -13.88
CA VAL A 121 -2.73 2.52 -13.75
C VAL A 121 -3.13 1.18 -14.39
N SER A 122 -2.28 0.59 -15.23
CA SER A 122 -2.50 -0.77 -15.75
C SER A 122 -2.23 -1.87 -14.71
N GLU A 123 -1.54 -1.55 -13.60
CA GLU A 123 -1.30 -2.47 -12.49
C GLU A 123 -2.44 -2.36 -11.45
N PRO A 124 -3.29 -3.37 -11.26
CA PRO A 124 -4.38 -3.30 -10.29
C PRO A 124 -3.94 -2.96 -8.86
N PHE A 125 -2.76 -3.40 -8.43
CA PHE A 125 -2.22 -3.05 -7.11
C PHE A 125 -1.88 -1.56 -6.95
N ALA A 126 -1.75 -0.80 -8.05
CA ALA A 126 -1.53 0.64 -8.01
C ALA A 126 -2.81 1.44 -7.70
N HIS A 127 -3.98 0.81 -7.73
CA HIS A 127 -5.27 1.44 -7.44
C HIS A 127 -5.65 1.44 -5.97
N GLU A 128 -6.67 2.23 -5.63
CA GLU A 128 -7.38 2.14 -4.35
C GLU A 128 -8.05 0.76 -4.21
N LYS A 129 -7.96 0.17 -3.01
CA LYS A 129 -8.45 -1.19 -2.75
C LYS A 129 -9.52 -1.27 -1.66
N LEU A 130 -9.56 -0.29 -0.75
CA LEU A 130 -10.50 -0.21 0.39
C LEU A 130 -10.64 -1.54 1.15
N SER A 131 -9.52 -2.23 1.35
CA SER A 131 -9.45 -3.57 1.90
C SER A 131 -8.04 -3.86 2.42
N PRO A 132 -7.79 -4.91 3.22
CA PRO A 132 -6.46 -5.27 3.70
C PRO A 132 -5.60 -5.94 2.59
N VAL A 133 -5.53 -5.29 1.44
CA VAL A 133 -4.63 -5.59 0.33
C VAL A 133 -3.67 -4.41 0.14
N LEU A 134 -2.37 -4.66 0.10
CA LEU A 134 -1.33 -3.64 0.07
C LEU A 134 -0.32 -3.93 -1.05
N ALA A 135 0.08 -2.90 -1.80
CA ALA A 135 1.21 -2.99 -2.70
C ALA A 135 2.52 -2.72 -1.94
N LEU A 136 3.56 -3.50 -2.19
CA LEU A 136 4.91 -3.25 -1.68
C LEU A 136 5.86 -3.04 -2.84
N TYR A 137 6.46 -1.85 -2.88
CA TYR A 137 7.42 -1.41 -3.91
C TYR A 137 8.83 -1.32 -3.32
N LYS A 138 9.82 -1.59 -4.16
CA LYS A 138 11.23 -1.36 -3.86
C LYS A 138 11.75 -0.19 -4.70
N ALA A 139 12.16 0.89 -4.05
CA ALA A 139 12.79 2.03 -4.71
C ALA A 139 14.31 2.00 -4.49
N LYS A 140 15.09 2.35 -5.51
CA LYS A 140 16.55 2.38 -5.40
C LYS A 140 17.05 3.44 -4.41
N ASP A 141 16.34 4.57 -4.30
CA ASP A 141 16.67 5.73 -3.49
C ASP A 141 15.41 6.54 -3.13
N TYR A 142 15.57 7.54 -2.27
CA TYR A 142 14.48 8.41 -1.82
C TYR A 142 13.80 9.16 -2.97
N GLU A 143 14.57 9.70 -3.93
CA GLU A 143 14.01 10.44 -5.06
C GLU A 143 13.11 9.53 -5.92
N THR A 144 13.55 8.30 -6.17
CA THR A 144 12.73 7.31 -6.88
C THR A 144 11.45 6.99 -6.12
N ALA A 145 11.53 6.82 -4.78
CA ALA A 145 10.34 6.57 -3.95
C ALA A 145 9.36 7.74 -4.01
N LEU A 146 9.86 8.96 -4.01
CA LEU A 146 9.08 10.18 -4.08
C LEU A 146 8.37 10.31 -5.44
N GLN A 147 9.07 10.03 -6.55
CA GLN A 147 8.49 10.01 -7.90
C GLN A 147 7.37 8.95 -8.03
N MET A 148 7.59 7.75 -7.48
CA MET A 148 6.57 6.69 -7.46
C MET A 148 5.33 7.14 -6.65
N ALA A 149 5.53 7.78 -5.50
CA ALA A 149 4.43 8.28 -4.69
C ALA A 149 3.65 9.42 -5.39
N GLU A 150 4.35 10.35 -6.07
CA GLU A 150 3.71 11.38 -6.89
C GLU A 150 2.85 10.80 -8.00
N GLN A 151 3.35 9.78 -8.71
CA GLN A 151 2.58 9.10 -9.75
C GLN A 151 1.31 8.49 -9.18
N LEU A 152 1.41 7.75 -8.06
CA LEU A 152 0.26 7.14 -7.38
C LEU A 152 -0.77 8.18 -6.92
N VAL A 153 -0.32 9.32 -6.39
CA VAL A 153 -1.21 10.43 -5.99
C VAL A 153 -1.86 11.08 -7.21
N SER A 154 -1.08 11.35 -8.27
CA SER A 154 -1.58 11.94 -9.50
C SER A 154 -2.67 11.08 -10.15
N ASP A 155 -2.43 9.77 -10.23
CA ASP A 155 -3.35 8.82 -10.86
C ASP A 155 -4.58 8.54 -9.99
N GLY A 156 -4.41 8.54 -8.66
CA GLY A 156 -5.50 8.35 -7.70
C GLY A 156 -6.36 9.59 -7.44
N GLY A 157 -5.85 10.78 -7.83
CA GLY A 157 -6.50 12.07 -7.59
C GLY A 157 -5.82 12.88 -6.47
N TYR A 158 -5.54 14.15 -6.78
CA TYR A 158 -4.92 15.09 -5.84
C TYR A 158 -5.83 15.45 -4.65
N GLY A 159 -5.20 15.93 -3.57
CA GLY A 159 -5.90 16.39 -2.38
C GLY A 159 -6.22 15.30 -1.37
N HIS A 160 -5.66 14.10 -1.58
CA HIS A 160 -5.76 12.98 -0.64
C HIS A 160 -4.53 12.89 0.29
N THR A 161 -4.40 11.85 1.07
CA THR A 161 -3.35 11.65 2.08
C THR A 161 -2.12 10.96 1.47
N SER A 162 -0.93 11.29 1.98
CA SER A 162 0.31 10.52 1.82
C SER A 162 1.05 10.45 3.15
N SER A 163 1.90 9.45 3.34
CA SER A 163 2.64 9.24 4.58
C SER A 163 4.14 9.05 4.32
N LEU A 164 4.97 9.62 5.20
CA LEU A 164 6.41 9.48 5.16
C LEU A 164 6.94 9.02 6.52
N TYR A 165 7.57 7.86 6.57
CA TYR A 165 8.29 7.36 7.73
C TYR A 165 9.79 7.63 7.55
N ILE A 166 10.34 8.50 8.39
CA ILE A 166 11.70 9.04 8.26
C ILE A 166 12.21 9.51 9.62
N ASN A 167 13.52 9.61 9.78
CA ASN A 167 14.09 10.25 10.96
C ASN A 167 13.78 11.76 10.95
N VAL A 168 13.40 12.30 12.10
CA VAL A 168 13.02 13.72 12.26
C VAL A 168 14.17 14.71 11.97
N ASN A 169 15.41 14.25 11.87
CA ASN A 169 16.56 15.05 11.48
C ASN A 169 16.68 15.26 9.97
N GLU A 170 15.98 14.47 9.15
CA GLU A 170 15.96 14.55 7.68
C GLU A 170 14.99 15.65 7.18
N LYS A 171 15.19 16.88 7.67
CA LYS A 171 14.26 18.00 7.46
C LYS A 171 14.07 18.39 6.00
N GLU A 172 15.11 18.25 5.19
CA GLU A 172 15.06 18.58 3.76
C GLU A 172 14.14 17.63 3.02
N LYS A 173 14.28 16.31 3.24
CA LYS A 173 13.40 15.30 2.66
C LYS A 173 11.95 15.48 3.12
N MET A 174 11.73 15.81 4.41
CA MET A 174 10.39 16.07 4.93
C MET A 174 9.75 17.27 4.24
N ALA A 175 10.51 18.36 4.05
CA ALA A 175 10.01 19.57 3.37
C ALA A 175 9.72 19.29 1.89
N GLU A 176 10.57 18.53 1.23
CA GLU A 176 10.38 18.11 -0.17
C GLU A 176 9.13 17.25 -0.35
N HIS A 177 8.94 16.21 0.51
CA HIS A 177 7.73 15.40 0.50
C HIS A 177 6.47 16.28 0.66
N ALA A 178 6.46 17.16 1.66
CA ALA A 178 5.33 18.04 1.90
C ALA A 178 5.05 19.03 0.74
N ALA A 179 6.08 19.39 -0.03
CA ALA A 179 5.93 20.26 -1.20
C ALA A 179 5.37 19.54 -2.42
N ARG A 180 5.69 18.25 -2.58
CA ARG A 180 5.34 17.45 -3.78
C ARG A 180 4.03 16.67 -3.61
N MET A 181 3.69 16.25 -2.38
CA MET A 181 2.44 15.53 -2.08
C MET A 181 1.30 16.51 -1.77
N LYS A 182 0.74 17.16 -2.78
CA LYS A 182 -0.34 18.16 -2.64
C LYS A 182 -1.67 17.67 -3.17
#